data_fe5abe7b2245bd7e1b9e9020e25b7dbf
#
_entry.id   fe5abe7b2245bd7e1b9e9020e25b7dbf
#
_cell.length_a   1.000
_cell.length_b   1.000
_cell.length_c   1.000
_cell.angle_alpha   90.00
_cell.angle_beta   90.00
_cell.angle_gamma   90.00
#
_symmetry.space_group_name_H-M   'P 1'
#
loop_
_entity.id
_entity.type
_entity.pdbx_description
1 polymer ?
#
loop_
_entity_poly.entity_id
_entity_poly.type
_entity_poly.pdbx_seq_one_letter_code
_entity_poly.pdbx_strand_id
1 'polypeptide(L)'
;MSHRLRIGVLGTGHLGRIHLRCLQSLTVQWDLVGFFDPDHDAQKAVANLASEEHWGMSPTAFDSADTLFAAVDAIAIVTPTADHARMAEAALCAGCHVFIEKPVTTTLAESERLIQARDAAGKIVQVGHVERFNPAFQAAQQQLDRPRFIEAHRLAQFNPRGLDVPVVLDLMIHDIDLALHALEGEVVRVAANGVAIAGDSVDMANARIEFSSGAVANLTASRVSLQPMRKVRLFQSDAYLSVDLLNRSAQVVRLEDVGAEEERDPYGLYLDVPGRPSRRLHIDQPTIGEANAIADELTHFHAACTGNAPCQVPLEDGIEALRIAQEVLDCIENSLKS
;
A
#
# COMPACT_ATOMS: atom_id res chain seq x y z
N MET A 1 -22.66 -12.46 -14.94
CA MET A 1 -22.04 -11.41 -15.80
C MET A 1 -21.54 -10.34 -14.86
N SER A 2 -20.25 -10.01 -14.88
CA SER A 2 -19.70 -8.93 -14.07
C SER A 2 -20.39 -7.62 -14.44
N HIS A 3 -20.99 -6.93 -13.47
CA HIS A 3 -21.65 -5.65 -13.71
C HIS A 3 -20.57 -4.59 -13.86
N ARG A 4 -20.36 -4.08 -15.06
CA ARG A 4 -19.39 -3.02 -15.35
C ARG A 4 -19.88 -1.73 -14.67
N LEU A 5 -19.01 -1.11 -13.84
CA LEU A 5 -19.32 0.14 -13.16
C LEU A 5 -18.63 1.33 -13.84
N ARG A 6 -19.28 2.49 -13.78
CA ARG A 6 -18.72 3.75 -14.27
C ARG A 6 -17.76 4.31 -13.20
N ILE A 7 -16.56 4.70 -13.63
CA ILE A 7 -15.55 5.28 -12.74
C ILE A 7 -15.02 6.59 -13.28
N GLY A 8 -14.70 7.51 -12.36
CA GLY A 8 -14.00 8.76 -12.62
C GLY A 8 -12.73 8.88 -11.81
N VAL A 9 -11.83 9.79 -12.19
CA VAL A 9 -10.57 10.07 -11.48
C VAL A 9 -10.53 11.54 -11.07
N LEU A 10 -10.26 11.81 -9.79
CA LEU A 10 -9.95 13.15 -9.27
C LEU A 10 -8.45 13.30 -9.08
N GLY A 11 -7.88 14.34 -9.67
CA GLY A 11 -6.46 14.59 -9.68
C GLY A 11 -5.73 13.81 -10.78
N THR A 12 -5.11 14.52 -11.72
CA THR A 12 -4.42 13.97 -12.88
C THR A 12 -2.93 14.32 -12.92
N GLY A 13 -2.36 14.53 -11.74
CA GLY A 13 -0.92 14.61 -11.54
C GLY A 13 -0.21 13.34 -12.02
N HIS A 14 1.02 13.12 -11.59
CA HIS A 14 1.79 11.95 -12.01
C HIS A 14 1.08 10.62 -11.74
N LEU A 15 0.61 10.41 -10.49
CA LEU A 15 -0.04 9.17 -10.08
C LEU A 15 -1.43 9.02 -10.70
N GLY A 16 -2.21 10.12 -10.81
CA GLY A 16 -3.53 10.08 -11.44
C GLY A 16 -3.48 9.62 -12.91
N ARG A 17 -2.45 10.02 -13.67
CA ARG A 17 -2.23 9.51 -15.03
C ARG A 17 -1.90 8.01 -15.07
N ILE A 18 -1.24 7.48 -14.04
CA ILE A 18 -1.02 6.04 -13.91
C ILE A 18 -2.35 5.32 -13.66
N HIS A 19 -3.20 5.84 -12.76
CA HIS A 19 -4.54 5.30 -12.53
C HIS A 19 -5.40 5.31 -13.80
N LEU A 20 -5.42 6.43 -14.54
CA LEU A 20 -6.12 6.52 -15.82
C LEU A 20 -5.65 5.44 -16.80
N ARG A 21 -4.33 5.24 -16.92
CA ARG A 21 -3.74 4.20 -17.77
C ARG A 21 -4.15 2.79 -17.35
N CYS A 22 -4.16 2.50 -16.05
CA CYS A 22 -4.62 1.20 -15.54
C CYS A 22 -6.11 1.00 -15.82
N LEU A 23 -6.96 2.00 -15.58
CA LEU A 23 -8.38 1.93 -15.83
C LEU A 23 -8.72 1.72 -17.31
N GLN A 24 -7.95 2.30 -18.23
CA GLN A 24 -8.07 2.05 -19.67
C GLN A 24 -7.86 0.57 -20.05
N SER A 25 -7.07 -0.17 -19.30
CA SER A 25 -6.85 -1.59 -19.53
C SER A 25 -7.91 -2.49 -18.90
N LEU A 26 -8.69 -1.98 -17.93
CA LEU A 26 -9.66 -2.72 -17.13
C LEU A 26 -11.10 -2.61 -17.65
N THR A 27 -11.28 -2.66 -18.96
CA THR A 27 -12.56 -2.42 -19.66
C THR A 27 -13.66 -3.44 -19.37
N VAL A 28 -13.32 -4.59 -18.79
CA VAL A 28 -14.31 -5.59 -18.34
C VAL A 28 -14.96 -5.17 -17.03
N GLN A 29 -14.19 -4.56 -16.14
CA GLN A 29 -14.62 -4.10 -14.81
C GLN A 29 -15.19 -2.70 -14.87
N TRP A 30 -14.46 -1.78 -15.48
CA TRP A 30 -14.69 -0.36 -15.41
C TRP A 30 -15.06 0.27 -16.75
N ASP A 31 -15.97 1.22 -16.69
CA ASP A 31 -16.22 2.21 -17.72
C ASP A 31 -15.61 3.53 -17.27
N LEU A 32 -14.43 3.86 -17.77
CA LEU A 32 -13.76 5.12 -17.45
C LEU A 32 -14.48 6.26 -18.17
N VAL A 33 -15.33 6.97 -17.42
CA VAL A 33 -16.15 8.07 -17.93
C VAL A 33 -15.34 9.34 -18.15
N GLY A 34 -14.48 9.69 -17.17
CA GLY A 34 -13.69 10.91 -17.26
C GLY A 34 -12.89 11.21 -16.00
N PHE A 35 -12.45 12.46 -15.91
CA PHE A 35 -11.64 12.94 -14.80
C PHE A 35 -11.93 14.42 -14.51
N PHE A 36 -11.54 14.86 -13.33
CA PHE A 36 -11.49 16.29 -12.98
C PHE A 36 -10.14 16.63 -12.34
N ASP A 37 -9.57 17.74 -12.79
CA ASP A 37 -8.42 18.39 -12.20
C ASP A 37 -8.59 19.91 -12.35
N PRO A 38 -8.37 20.73 -11.32
CA PRO A 38 -8.48 22.18 -11.46
C PRO A 38 -7.34 22.79 -12.30
N ASP A 39 -6.24 22.05 -12.48
CA ASP A 39 -5.11 22.49 -13.30
C ASP A 39 -5.33 22.12 -14.77
N HIS A 40 -5.51 23.14 -15.62
CA HIS A 40 -5.68 22.96 -17.06
C HIS A 40 -4.46 22.32 -17.75
N ASP A 41 -3.25 22.50 -17.22
CA ASP A 41 -2.07 21.86 -17.82
C ASP A 41 -2.01 20.37 -17.46
N ALA A 42 -2.50 19.97 -16.28
CA ALA A 42 -2.73 18.58 -15.94
C ALA A 42 -3.78 17.93 -16.85
N GLN A 43 -4.89 18.64 -17.15
CA GLN A 43 -5.91 18.17 -18.10
C GLN A 43 -5.33 17.97 -19.51
N LYS A 44 -4.55 18.93 -20.03
CA LYS A 44 -3.86 18.81 -21.33
C LYS A 44 -2.89 17.61 -21.37
N ALA A 45 -2.18 17.37 -20.25
CA ALA A 45 -1.28 16.23 -20.14
C ALA A 45 -2.00 14.88 -20.27
N VAL A 46 -3.26 14.76 -19.82
CA VAL A 46 -4.09 13.56 -20.05
C VAL A 46 -4.46 13.42 -21.54
N ALA A 47 -4.85 14.51 -22.20
CA ALA A 47 -5.19 14.48 -23.62
C ALA A 47 -3.98 14.06 -24.49
N ASN A 48 -2.79 14.58 -24.16
CA ASN A 48 -1.54 14.19 -24.82
C ASN A 48 -1.24 12.70 -24.60
N LEU A 49 -1.33 12.23 -23.34
CA LEU A 49 -1.11 10.83 -23.00
C LEU A 49 -2.07 9.90 -23.76
N ALA A 50 -3.35 10.24 -23.81
CA ALA A 50 -4.35 9.47 -24.54
C ALA A 50 -4.05 9.38 -26.05
N SER A 51 -3.52 10.48 -26.63
CA SER A 51 -3.09 10.52 -28.03
C SER A 51 -1.83 9.68 -28.25
N GLU A 52 -0.82 9.83 -27.40
CA GLU A 52 0.47 9.13 -27.53
C GLU A 52 0.32 7.61 -27.37
N GLU A 53 -0.51 7.18 -26.43
CA GLU A 53 -0.77 5.76 -26.17
C GLU A 53 -1.94 5.17 -26.99
N HIS A 54 -2.52 5.96 -27.90
CA HIS A 54 -3.58 5.54 -28.82
C HIS A 54 -4.79 4.94 -28.08
N TRP A 55 -5.23 5.60 -27.01
CA TRP A 55 -6.43 5.17 -26.28
C TRP A 55 -7.65 5.22 -27.20
N GLY A 56 -8.43 4.14 -27.23
CA GLY A 56 -9.58 4.04 -28.14
C GLY A 56 -10.61 5.14 -27.92
N MET A 57 -10.73 5.66 -26.70
CA MET A 57 -11.54 6.80 -26.34
C MET A 57 -10.82 7.63 -25.27
N SER A 58 -10.67 8.92 -25.48
CA SER A 58 -10.09 9.83 -24.50
C SER A 58 -11.10 10.06 -23.38
N PRO A 59 -10.73 9.92 -22.11
CA PRO A 59 -11.62 10.20 -21.00
C PRO A 59 -12.03 11.68 -21.01
N THR A 60 -13.30 11.96 -20.67
CA THR A 60 -13.84 13.32 -20.67
C THR A 60 -13.25 14.12 -19.52
N ALA A 61 -12.75 15.33 -19.79
CA ALA A 61 -12.46 16.31 -18.76
C ALA A 61 -13.77 16.96 -18.29
N PHE A 62 -14.07 16.87 -17.00
CA PHE A 62 -15.25 17.49 -16.39
C PHE A 62 -14.93 18.89 -15.86
N ASP A 63 -15.92 19.77 -15.82
CA ASP A 63 -15.76 21.15 -15.36
C ASP A 63 -15.68 21.28 -13.85
N SER A 64 -16.19 20.26 -13.10
CA SER A 64 -16.15 20.22 -11.64
C SER A 64 -16.19 18.79 -11.12
N ALA A 65 -15.78 18.61 -9.86
CA ALA A 65 -15.90 17.33 -9.16
C ALA A 65 -17.38 16.89 -9.04
N ASP A 66 -18.28 17.81 -8.76
CA ASP A 66 -19.72 17.51 -8.59
C ASP A 66 -20.35 16.97 -9.88
N THR A 67 -20.00 17.53 -11.03
CA THR A 67 -20.48 17.03 -12.33
C THR A 67 -19.92 15.64 -12.65
N LEU A 68 -18.69 15.35 -12.22
CA LEU A 68 -18.10 14.02 -12.36
C LEU A 68 -18.80 13.02 -11.42
N PHE A 69 -19.03 13.38 -10.14
CA PHE A 69 -19.75 12.52 -9.19
C PHE A 69 -21.14 12.11 -9.69
N ALA A 70 -21.88 13.04 -10.28
CA ALA A 70 -23.21 12.76 -10.83
C ALA A 70 -23.19 11.78 -12.03
N ALA A 71 -22.04 11.59 -12.69
CA ALA A 71 -21.91 10.79 -13.89
C ALA A 71 -21.40 9.36 -13.63
N VAL A 72 -20.90 9.05 -12.41
CA VAL A 72 -20.19 7.81 -12.12
C VAL A 72 -20.78 7.03 -10.94
N ASP A 73 -20.42 5.76 -10.84
CA ASP A 73 -20.81 4.88 -9.72
C ASP A 73 -19.66 4.77 -8.68
N ALA A 74 -18.43 5.07 -9.11
CA ALA A 74 -17.22 5.04 -8.29
C ALA A 74 -16.25 6.17 -8.67
N ILE A 75 -15.44 6.60 -7.71
CA ILE A 75 -14.43 7.63 -7.91
C ILE A 75 -13.07 7.16 -7.37
N ALA A 76 -11.99 7.42 -8.12
CA ALA A 76 -10.63 7.28 -7.64
C ALA A 76 -10.08 8.67 -7.29
N ILE A 77 -9.76 8.90 -6.01
CA ILE A 77 -9.23 10.15 -5.47
C ILE A 77 -7.71 10.05 -5.41
N VAL A 78 -7.04 10.80 -6.29
CA VAL A 78 -5.58 10.84 -6.46
C VAL A 78 -5.07 12.29 -6.42
N THR A 79 -5.77 13.11 -5.66
CA THR A 79 -5.47 14.51 -5.40
C THR A 79 -4.35 14.63 -4.34
N PRO A 80 -3.84 15.83 -4.03
CA PRO A 80 -3.05 16.04 -2.82
C PRO A 80 -3.84 15.64 -1.57
N THR A 81 -3.14 15.10 -0.56
CA THR A 81 -3.75 14.55 0.67
C THR A 81 -4.68 15.53 1.39
N ALA A 82 -4.37 16.84 1.34
CA ALA A 82 -5.19 17.88 1.95
C ALA A 82 -6.63 17.95 1.40
N ASP A 83 -6.87 17.43 0.20
CA ASP A 83 -8.19 17.36 -0.43
C ASP A 83 -8.91 16.03 -0.24
N HIS A 84 -8.22 14.99 0.23
CA HIS A 84 -8.73 13.62 0.30
C HIS A 84 -10.07 13.54 1.06
N ALA A 85 -10.09 13.99 2.33
CA ALA A 85 -11.28 13.89 3.18
C ALA A 85 -12.47 14.62 2.55
N ARG A 86 -12.29 15.87 2.13
CA ARG A 86 -13.35 16.70 1.54
C ARG A 86 -13.92 16.09 0.27
N MET A 87 -13.05 15.57 -0.62
CA MET A 87 -13.48 14.96 -1.87
C MET A 87 -14.19 13.62 -1.64
N ALA A 88 -13.68 12.81 -0.69
CA ALA A 88 -14.29 11.53 -0.35
C ALA A 88 -15.67 11.72 0.30
N GLU A 89 -15.81 12.65 1.26
CA GLU A 89 -17.10 12.98 1.87
C GLU A 89 -18.12 13.43 0.79
N ALA A 90 -17.71 14.30 -0.14
CA ALA A 90 -18.59 14.77 -1.22
C ALA A 90 -18.99 13.63 -2.18
N ALA A 91 -18.05 12.77 -2.57
CA ALA A 91 -18.33 11.62 -3.43
C ALA A 91 -19.29 10.63 -2.77
N LEU A 92 -19.11 10.33 -1.47
CA LEU A 92 -20.01 9.48 -0.69
C LEU A 92 -21.42 10.06 -0.59
N CYS A 93 -21.54 11.37 -0.34
CA CYS A 93 -22.83 12.07 -0.35
C CYS A 93 -23.53 12.01 -1.71
N ALA A 94 -22.77 12.00 -2.80
CA ALA A 94 -23.29 11.81 -4.15
C ALA A 94 -23.64 10.35 -4.48
N GLY A 95 -23.36 9.41 -3.57
CA GLY A 95 -23.68 7.99 -3.73
C GLY A 95 -22.62 7.19 -4.48
N CYS A 96 -21.38 7.68 -4.61
CA CYS A 96 -20.28 6.99 -5.24
C CYS A 96 -19.57 6.04 -4.25
N HIS A 97 -19.05 4.91 -4.74
CA HIS A 97 -17.99 4.18 -4.07
C HIS A 97 -16.67 4.95 -4.22
N VAL A 98 -15.76 4.86 -3.24
CA VAL A 98 -14.54 5.67 -3.20
C VAL A 98 -13.31 4.77 -3.12
N PHE A 99 -12.41 4.95 -4.07
CA PHE A 99 -11.01 4.60 -3.93
C PHE A 99 -10.25 5.87 -3.54
N ILE A 100 -9.40 5.83 -2.53
CA ILE A 100 -8.67 7.00 -2.05
C ILE A 100 -7.19 6.64 -1.82
N GLU A 101 -6.29 7.41 -2.41
CA GLU A 101 -4.85 7.22 -2.24
C GLU A 101 -4.38 7.46 -0.81
N LYS A 102 -3.26 6.84 -0.50
CA LYS A 102 -2.60 7.03 0.80
C LYS A 102 -1.87 8.41 0.88
N PRO A 103 -1.72 9.01 2.07
CA PRO A 103 -2.45 8.71 3.30
C PRO A 103 -3.93 9.01 3.14
N VAL A 104 -4.78 8.24 3.83
CA VAL A 104 -6.24 8.35 3.66
C VAL A 104 -6.78 9.76 3.91
N THR A 105 -6.25 10.45 4.92
CA THR A 105 -6.57 11.84 5.28
C THR A 105 -5.32 12.53 5.83
N THR A 106 -5.41 13.83 6.11
CA THR A 106 -4.33 14.58 6.77
C THR A 106 -4.34 14.36 8.29
N THR A 107 -5.52 14.23 8.89
CA THR A 107 -5.72 14.11 10.34
C THR A 107 -6.67 12.97 10.70
N LEU A 108 -6.53 12.41 11.90
CA LEU A 108 -7.44 11.37 12.41
C LEU A 108 -8.87 11.89 12.58
N ALA A 109 -9.05 13.18 12.92
CA ALA A 109 -10.38 13.79 13.01
C ALA A 109 -11.11 13.83 11.65
N GLU A 110 -10.38 14.00 10.56
CA GLU A 110 -10.95 13.85 9.20
C GLU A 110 -11.34 12.40 8.91
N SER A 111 -10.53 11.45 9.35
CA SER A 111 -10.84 10.02 9.22
C SER A 111 -12.13 9.63 9.93
N GLU A 112 -12.38 10.15 11.13
CA GLU A 112 -13.61 9.90 11.88
C GLU A 112 -14.86 10.40 11.12
N ARG A 113 -14.79 11.59 10.51
CA ARG A 113 -15.89 12.10 9.68
C ARG A 113 -16.09 11.24 8.42
N LEU A 114 -15.00 10.76 7.84
CA LEU A 114 -15.07 9.92 6.66
C LEU A 114 -15.73 8.55 6.95
N ILE A 115 -15.48 7.96 8.13
CA ILE A 115 -16.20 6.76 8.59
C ILE A 115 -17.71 7.03 8.64
N GLN A 116 -18.12 8.15 9.27
CA GLN A 116 -19.54 8.51 9.38
C GLN A 116 -20.19 8.73 8.00
N ALA A 117 -19.48 9.39 7.09
CA ALA A 117 -19.97 9.62 5.72
C ALA A 117 -20.12 8.29 4.95
N ARG A 118 -19.13 7.38 5.07
CA ARG A 118 -19.19 6.05 4.44
C ARG A 118 -20.38 5.24 4.97
N ASP A 119 -20.56 5.20 6.28
CA ASP A 119 -21.62 4.43 6.92
C ASP A 119 -23.01 4.97 6.55
N ALA A 120 -23.17 6.29 6.50
CA ALA A 120 -24.40 6.94 6.07
C ALA A 120 -24.71 6.67 4.59
N ALA A 121 -23.68 6.62 3.73
CA ALA A 121 -23.84 6.35 2.30
C ALA A 121 -24.02 4.85 1.98
N GLY A 122 -23.60 3.95 2.87
CA GLY A 122 -23.61 2.50 2.63
C GLY A 122 -22.72 2.10 1.44
N LYS A 123 -21.62 2.81 1.22
CA LYS A 123 -20.72 2.61 0.09
C LYS A 123 -19.38 2.00 0.52
N ILE A 124 -18.68 1.42 -0.43
CA ILE A 124 -17.32 0.91 -0.22
C ILE A 124 -16.35 2.09 -0.28
N VAL A 125 -15.42 2.13 0.67
CA VAL A 125 -14.21 2.96 0.63
C VAL A 125 -13.01 2.04 0.72
N GLN A 126 -12.14 2.06 -0.29
CA GLN A 126 -10.87 1.34 -0.33
C GLN A 126 -9.71 2.33 -0.32
N VAL A 127 -8.69 2.06 0.49
CA VAL A 127 -7.50 2.91 0.58
C VAL A 127 -6.36 2.34 -0.28
N GLY A 128 -5.62 3.22 -0.97
CA GLY A 128 -4.58 2.90 -1.92
C GLY A 128 -3.26 2.41 -1.30
N HIS A 129 -3.29 1.35 -0.51
CA HIS A 129 -2.09 0.67 -0.03
C HIS A 129 -1.63 -0.38 -1.05
N VAL A 130 -1.12 0.09 -2.17
CA VAL A 130 -0.77 -0.68 -3.36
C VAL A 130 0.23 -1.83 -3.10
N GLU A 131 1.07 -1.74 -2.07
CA GLU A 131 2.05 -2.79 -1.79
C GLU A 131 1.41 -4.10 -1.32
N ARG A 132 0.17 -4.11 -0.83
CA ARG A 132 -0.61 -5.35 -0.59
C ARG A 132 -0.89 -6.13 -1.88
N PHE A 133 -0.90 -5.44 -3.02
CA PHE A 133 -1.10 -5.99 -4.36
C PHE A 133 0.22 -6.22 -5.10
N ASN A 134 1.36 -5.98 -4.45
CA ASN A 134 2.66 -6.29 -5.03
C ASN A 134 2.78 -7.80 -5.23
N PRO A 135 3.04 -8.29 -6.45
CA PRO A 135 3.02 -9.73 -6.73
C PRO A 135 4.05 -10.52 -5.93
N ALA A 136 5.19 -9.90 -5.56
CA ALA A 136 6.18 -10.55 -4.70
C ALA A 136 5.67 -10.72 -3.26
N PHE A 137 4.96 -9.71 -2.74
CA PHE A 137 4.35 -9.81 -1.41
C PHE A 137 3.21 -10.82 -1.39
N GLN A 138 2.33 -10.80 -2.39
CA GLN A 138 1.22 -11.77 -2.49
C GLN A 138 1.72 -13.22 -2.59
N ALA A 139 2.78 -13.47 -3.35
CA ALA A 139 3.39 -14.81 -3.44
C ALA A 139 3.99 -15.25 -2.08
N ALA A 140 4.62 -14.34 -1.36
CA ALA A 140 5.16 -14.61 -0.02
C ALA A 140 4.04 -14.78 1.01
N GLN A 141 2.98 -13.98 0.95
CA GLN A 141 1.85 -14.01 1.90
C GLN A 141 1.20 -15.40 1.98
N GLN A 142 1.11 -16.13 0.88
CA GLN A 142 0.59 -17.50 0.84
C GLN A 142 1.41 -18.50 1.69
N GLN A 143 2.63 -18.13 2.06
CA GLN A 143 3.57 -18.94 2.85
C GLN A 143 3.66 -18.50 4.33
N LEU A 144 2.91 -17.44 4.70
CA LEU A 144 2.93 -16.93 6.07
C LEU A 144 2.04 -17.77 7.00
N ASP A 145 2.62 -18.12 8.15
CA ASP A 145 1.91 -18.72 9.29
C ASP A 145 2.35 -17.98 10.56
N ARG A 146 1.58 -16.99 10.97
CA ARG A 146 1.79 -16.18 12.19
C ARG A 146 3.23 -15.69 12.37
N PRO A 147 3.72 -14.81 11.46
CA PRO A 147 5.04 -14.25 11.59
C PRO A 147 5.18 -13.47 12.90
N ARG A 148 6.37 -13.53 13.50
CA ARG A 148 6.67 -12.93 14.80
C ARG A 148 7.58 -11.71 14.69
N PHE A 149 8.23 -11.55 13.56
CA PHE A 149 9.15 -10.44 13.35
C PHE A 149 9.12 -10.02 11.88
N ILE A 150 9.03 -8.70 11.65
CA ILE A 150 9.20 -8.07 10.35
C ILE A 150 10.35 -7.09 10.41
N GLU A 151 11.19 -7.10 9.39
CA GLU A 151 12.19 -6.08 9.10
C GLU A 151 11.94 -5.53 7.70
N ALA A 152 11.72 -4.22 7.58
CA ALA A 152 11.51 -3.58 6.29
C ALA A 152 12.46 -2.41 6.07
N HIS A 153 12.95 -2.29 4.82
CA HIS A 153 13.79 -1.19 4.37
C HIS A 153 13.19 -0.60 3.09
N ARG A 154 12.84 0.68 3.14
CA ARG A 154 12.35 1.46 2.01
C ARG A 154 13.23 2.68 1.79
N LEU A 155 14.17 2.50 0.87
CA LEU A 155 15.17 3.51 0.56
C LEU A 155 14.90 4.07 -0.83
N ALA A 156 14.83 5.39 -0.95
CA ALA A 156 14.66 6.10 -2.21
C ALA A 156 15.84 7.06 -2.46
N GLN A 157 16.15 7.27 -3.71
CA GLN A 157 17.08 8.32 -4.09
C GLN A 157 16.47 9.69 -3.83
N PHE A 158 17.32 10.67 -3.55
CA PHE A 158 16.89 12.04 -3.33
C PHE A 158 16.13 12.58 -4.55
N ASN A 159 14.94 13.11 -4.27
CA ASN A 159 14.12 13.81 -5.24
C ASN A 159 13.66 15.14 -4.59
N PRO A 160 13.92 16.30 -5.20
CA PRO A 160 13.53 17.60 -4.62
C PRO A 160 12.01 17.80 -4.54
N ARG A 161 11.21 16.93 -5.17
CA ARG A 161 9.74 16.97 -5.08
C ARG A 161 9.27 16.28 -3.80
N GLY A 162 8.34 16.89 -3.08
CA GLY A 162 7.73 16.30 -1.89
C GLY A 162 8.58 16.40 -0.62
N LEU A 163 9.49 17.34 -0.53
CA LEU A 163 10.28 17.61 0.68
C LEU A 163 9.44 18.16 1.84
N ASP A 164 8.26 18.63 1.55
CA ASP A 164 7.26 19.13 2.50
C ASP A 164 6.53 18.00 3.27
N VAL A 165 6.56 16.77 2.75
CA VAL A 165 5.94 15.62 3.39
C VAL A 165 7.00 14.80 4.12
N PRO A 166 6.84 14.48 5.43
CA PRO A 166 7.78 13.61 6.15
C PRO A 166 7.91 12.23 5.51
N VAL A 167 9.12 11.66 5.53
CA VAL A 167 9.41 10.33 4.95
C VAL A 167 8.52 9.21 5.53
N VAL A 168 8.01 9.40 6.73
CA VAL A 168 7.09 8.47 7.38
C VAL A 168 5.77 8.37 6.62
N LEU A 169 5.16 9.50 6.27
CA LEU A 169 3.89 9.55 5.53
C LEU A 169 4.07 9.28 4.03
N ASP A 170 5.25 9.60 3.48
CA ASP A 170 5.53 9.36 2.06
C ASP A 170 5.91 7.90 1.80
N LEU A 171 6.87 7.36 2.55
CA LEU A 171 7.47 6.06 2.29
C LEU A 171 7.14 5.01 3.37
N MET A 172 7.37 5.29 4.66
CA MET A 172 7.26 4.29 5.72
C MET A 172 5.82 3.77 5.91
N ILE A 173 4.82 4.57 5.62
CA ILE A 173 3.40 4.20 5.75
C ILE A 173 3.05 2.93 4.97
N HIS A 174 3.70 2.66 3.85
CA HIS A 174 3.53 1.41 3.09
C HIS A 174 4.00 0.19 3.87
N ASP A 175 5.12 0.32 4.59
CA ASP A 175 5.69 -0.79 5.37
C ASP A 175 4.98 -0.92 6.73
N ILE A 176 4.43 0.18 7.27
CA ILE A 176 3.50 0.16 8.40
C ILE A 176 2.26 -0.64 8.03
N ASP A 177 1.64 -0.36 6.90
CA ASP A 177 0.48 -1.08 6.41
C ASP A 177 0.76 -2.57 6.21
N LEU A 178 1.88 -2.94 5.58
CA LEU A 178 2.27 -4.34 5.42
C LEU A 178 2.50 -5.03 6.77
N ALA A 179 3.06 -4.33 7.76
CA ALA A 179 3.27 -4.89 9.10
C ALA A 179 1.94 -5.11 9.83
N LEU A 180 1.02 -4.15 9.79
CA LEU A 180 -0.33 -4.27 10.36
C LEU A 180 -1.13 -5.39 9.69
N HIS A 181 -0.96 -5.58 8.39
CA HIS A 181 -1.63 -6.64 7.63
C HIS A 181 -1.08 -8.04 7.92
N ALA A 182 0.24 -8.17 8.14
CA ALA A 182 0.89 -9.48 8.28
C ALA A 182 1.04 -9.96 9.72
N LEU A 183 1.05 -9.05 10.72
CA LEU A 183 1.24 -9.39 12.13
C LEU A 183 -0.08 -9.41 12.89
N GLU A 184 -0.22 -10.38 13.78
CA GLU A 184 -1.40 -10.50 14.65
C GLU A 184 -1.31 -9.58 15.87
N GLY A 185 -2.45 -9.10 16.33
CA GLY A 185 -2.61 -8.32 17.56
C GLY A 185 -2.62 -6.81 17.35
N GLU A 186 -2.99 -6.09 18.39
CA GLU A 186 -3.00 -4.63 18.39
C GLU A 186 -1.59 -4.07 18.66
N VAL A 187 -1.29 -2.88 18.14
CA VAL A 187 -0.06 -2.17 18.45
C VAL A 187 -0.11 -1.68 19.90
N VAL A 188 0.89 -2.09 20.70
CA VAL A 188 0.98 -1.73 22.14
C VAL A 188 2.11 -0.75 22.43
N ARG A 189 3.08 -0.60 21.53
CA ARG A 189 4.18 0.34 21.70
C ARG A 189 4.81 0.72 20.38
N VAL A 190 5.11 2.00 20.23
CA VAL A 190 5.91 2.55 19.14
C VAL A 190 7.15 3.24 19.75
N ALA A 191 8.30 3.02 19.13
CA ALA A 191 9.53 3.76 19.42
C ALA A 191 10.18 4.13 18.08
N ALA A 192 10.55 5.38 17.90
CA ALA A 192 11.08 5.86 16.64
C ALA A 192 12.13 6.95 16.82
N ASN A 193 13.02 7.01 15.83
CA ASN A 193 14.01 8.07 15.66
C ASN A 193 14.04 8.51 14.19
N GLY A 194 14.42 9.76 13.96
CA GLY A 194 14.54 10.30 12.61
C GLY A 194 15.48 11.47 12.53
N VAL A 195 15.87 11.81 11.33
CA VAL A 195 16.75 12.93 11.06
C VAL A 195 16.33 13.68 9.80
N ALA A 196 16.34 15.01 9.86
CA ALA A 196 16.21 15.90 8.71
C ALA A 196 17.62 16.14 8.14
N ILE A 197 17.80 15.95 6.83
CA ILE A 197 19.11 16.04 6.15
C ILE A 197 19.06 17.08 5.04
N ALA A 198 18.03 17.04 4.20
CA ALA A 198 17.91 17.87 3.01
C ALA A 198 16.97 19.07 3.17
N GLY A 199 16.09 19.04 4.17
CA GLY A 199 15.10 20.07 4.46
C GLY A 199 14.71 20.12 5.93
N ASP A 200 13.57 20.73 6.23
CA ASP A 200 13.06 20.86 7.60
C ASP A 200 12.26 19.62 8.04
N SER A 201 11.79 18.80 7.11
CA SER A 201 11.07 17.56 7.38
C SER A 201 12.04 16.38 7.54
N VAL A 202 11.59 15.34 8.26
CA VAL A 202 12.37 14.11 8.46
C VAL A 202 12.58 13.39 7.13
N ASP A 203 13.85 13.16 6.74
CA ASP A 203 14.27 12.50 5.50
C ASP A 203 14.66 11.04 5.68
N MET A 204 15.03 10.66 6.91
CA MET A 204 15.33 9.28 7.31
C MET A 204 14.66 9.02 8.64
N ALA A 205 13.98 7.90 8.74
CA ALA A 205 13.32 7.44 9.96
C ALA A 205 13.52 5.94 10.18
N ASN A 206 13.65 5.57 11.46
CA ASN A 206 13.58 4.18 11.91
C ASN A 206 12.50 4.06 12.98
N ALA A 207 11.66 3.04 12.89
CA ALA A 207 10.60 2.77 13.84
C ALA A 207 10.61 1.32 14.28
N ARG A 208 10.37 1.07 15.57
CA ARG A 208 10.08 -0.22 16.17
C ARG A 208 8.66 -0.22 16.69
N ILE A 209 7.84 -1.13 16.17
CA ILE A 209 6.42 -1.29 16.50
C ILE A 209 6.25 -2.66 17.17
N GLU A 210 5.70 -2.69 18.38
CA GLU A 210 5.46 -3.89 19.17
C GLU A 210 3.97 -4.19 19.24
N PHE A 211 3.61 -5.47 19.06
CA PHE A 211 2.23 -5.95 19.02
C PHE A 211 1.86 -6.74 20.29
N SER A 212 0.60 -6.75 20.66
CA SER A 212 0.08 -7.47 21.82
C SER A 212 0.33 -8.99 21.75
N SER A 213 0.45 -9.56 20.56
CA SER A 213 0.88 -10.93 20.34
C SER A 213 2.35 -11.21 20.71
N GLY A 214 3.13 -10.14 20.99
CA GLY A 214 4.58 -10.17 21.14
C GLY A 214 5.34 -10.17 19.82
N ALA A 215 4.66 -9.99 18.69
CA ALA A 215 5.31 -9.75 17.41
C ALA A 215 5.90 -8.32 17.35
N VAL A 216 6.88 -8.12 16.45
CA VAL A 216 7.60 -6.86 16.32
C VAL A 216 7.85 -6.53 14.86
N ALA A 217 7.68 -5.26 14.49
CA ALA A 217 8.15 -4.72 13.23
C ALA A 217 9.27 -3.69 13.45
N ASN A 218 10.38 -3.83 12.71
CA ASN A 218 11.43 -2.82 12.60
C ASN A 218 11.43 -2.25 11.18
N LEU A 219 11.15 -0.97 11.05
CA LEU A 219 10.96 -0.30 9.77
C LEU A 219 12.00 0.80 9.60
N THR A 220 12.60 0.88 8.42
CA THR A 220 13.53 1.95 8.05
C THR A 220 13.13 2.55 6.72
N ALA A 221 12.89 3.85 6.70
CA ALA A 221 12.61 4.61 5.48
C ALA A 221 13.59 5.75 5.30
N SER A 222 14.07 5.96 4.07
CA SER A 222 14.96 7.06 3.72
C SER A 222 14.69 7.54 2.30
N ARG A 223 14.67 8.87 2.10
CA ARG A 223 14.61 9.50 0.78
C ARG A 223 15.96 10.08 0.31
N VAL A 224 17.02 9.84 1.06
CA VAL A 224 18.38 10.39 0.80
C VAL A 224 19.41 9.29 0.56
N SER A 225 18.98 8.16 0.02
CA SER A 225 19.83 7.00 -0.23
C SER A 225 20.42 7.02 -1.64
N LEU A 226 21.62 6.47 -1.81
CA LEU A 226 22.29 6.40 -3.12
C LEU A 226 21.62 5.38 -4.07
N GLN A 227 21.07 4.31 -3.52
CA GLN A 227 20.40 3.27 -4.30
C GLN A 227 19.00 2.99 -3.74
N PRO A 228 18.00 2.81 -4.59
CA PRO A 228 16.67 2.43 -4.14
C PRO A 228 16.65 1.00 -3.61
N MET A 229 15.86 0.78 -2.56
CA MET A 229 15.61 -0.53 -1.99
C MET A 229 14.17 -0.58 -1.45
N ARG A 230 13.47 -1.69 -1.68
CA ARG A 230 12.17 -1.97 -1.07
C ARG A 230 12.16 -3.44 -0.68
N LYS A 231 12.66 -3.75 0.51
CA LYS A 231 12.79 -5.13 0.99
C LYS A 231 12.05 -5.33 2.29
N VAL A 232 11.33 -6.44 2.36
CA VAL A 232 10.63 -6.90 3.57
C VAL A 232 11.12 -8.31 3.89
N ARG A 233 11.50 -8.54 5.15
CA ARG A 233 11.85 -9.85 5.68
C ARG A 233 10.87 -10.21 6.78
N LEU A 234 10.33 -11.42 6.71
CA LEU A 234 9.37 -11.92 7.67
C LEU A 234 9.93 -13.21 8.30
N PHE A 235 9.82 -13.29 9.61
CA PHE A 235 10.32 -14.42 10.37
C PHE A 235 9.17 -15.07 11.15
N GLN A 236 9.03 -16.36 10.97
CA GLN A 236 8.09 -17.20 11.70
C GLN A 236 8.81 -18.42 12.29
N SER A 237 8.14 -19.29 13.01
CA SER A 237 8.77 -20.37 13.76
C SER A 237 9.53 -21.38 12.88
N ASP A 238 9.06 -21.59 11.66
CA ASP A 238 9.52 -22.64 10.73
C ASP A 238 10.07 -22.08 9.42
N ALA A 239 9.95 -20.77 9.19
CA ALA A 239 10.38 -20.16 7.93
C ALA A 239 10.89 -18.73 8.09
N TYR A 240 11.75 -18.37 7.15
CA TYR A 240 12.20 -17.02 6.87
C TYR A 240 11.82 -16.65 5.43
N LEU A 241 11.18 -15.53 5.26
CA LEU A 241 10.78 -15.02 3.95
C LEU A 241 11.52 -13.71 3.66
N SER A 242 12.09 -13.60 2.48
CA SER A 242 12.72 -12.37 1.98
C SER A 242 12.02 -11.92 0.70
N VAL A 243 11.43 -10.74 0.74
CA VAL A 243 10.65 -10.16 -0.36
C VAL A 243 11.33 -8.90 -0.85
N ASP A 244 11.66 -8.83 -2.12
CA ASP A 244 12.12 -7.62 -2.80
C ASP A 244 10.96 -7.05 -3.63
N LEU A 245 10.30 -6.04 -3.07
CA LEU A 245 9.13 -5.39 -3.69
C LEU A 245 9.51 -4.58 -4.93
N LEU A 246 10.77 -4.10 -5.00
CA LEU A 246 11.26 -3.31 -6.12
C LEU A 246 11.55 -4.18 -7.33
N ASN A 247 12.26 -5.30 -7.11
CA ASN A 247 12.66 -6.23 -8.16
C ASN A 247 11.64 -7.37 -8.37
N ARG A 248 10.54 -7.37 -7.61
CA ARG A 248 9.46 -8.36 -7.68
C ARG A 248 9.98 -9.79 -7.56
N SER A 249 10.71 -10.05 -6.48
CA SER A 249 11.24 -11.39 -6.19
C SER A 249 10.98 -11.75 -4.74
N ALA A 250 10.78 -13.04 -4.48
CA ALA A 250 10.62 -13.57 -3.14
C ALA A 250 11.45 -14.85 -2.97
N GLN A 251 11.95 -15.06 -1.77
CA GLN A 251 12.62 -16.28 -1.36
C GLN A 251 12.04 -16.73 -0.03
N VAL A 252 11.73 -18.00 0.06
CA VAL A 252 11.25 -18.66 1.27
C VAL A 252 12.26 -19.70 1.69
N VAL A 253 12.80 -19.57 2.89
CA VAL A 253 13.67 -20.57 3.51
C VAL A 253 12.89 -21.23 4.62
N ARG A 254 12.51 -22.49 4.44
CA ARG A 254 11.74 -23.29 5.39
C ARG A 254 12.62 -24.28 6.10
N LEU A 255 12.37 -24.44 7.40
CA LEU A 255 13.03 -25.44 8.25
C LEU A 255 12.08 -26.59 8.54
N GLU A 256 12.45 -27.79 8.14
CA GLU A 256 11.68 -29.01 8.36
C GLU A 256 12.45 -29.97 9.26
N ASP A 257 11.79 -30.50 10.29
CA ASP A 257 12.42 -31.45 11.20
C ASP A 257 12.66 -32.79 10.47
N VAL A 258 13.89 -33.29 10.53
CA VAL A 258 14.27 -34.59 9.93
C VAL A 258 14.05 -35.69 10.95
N GLY A 259 13.29 -36.72 10.60
CA GLY A 259 13.06 -37.89 11.45
C GLY A 259 14.35 -38.61 11.76
N ALA A 260 14.46 -39.19 12.94
CA ALA A 260 15.69 -39.89 13.39
C ALA A 260 16.07 -41.10 12.50
N GLU A 261 15.13 -41.66 11.76
CA GLU A 261 15.31 -42.81 10.85
C GLU A 261 15.35 -42.38 9.36
N GLU A 262 15.22 -41.07 9.08
CA GLU A 262 15.21 -40.56 7.71
C GLU A 262 16.65 -40.49 7.14
N GLU A 263 16.85 -41.06 5.96
CA GLU A 263 18.15 -41.04 5.27
C GLU A 263 18.42 -39.61 4.76
N ARG A 264 19.54 -39.05 5.17
CA ARG A 264 19.89 -37.68 4.75
C ARG A 264 20.25 -37.62 3.27
N ASP A 265 19.65 -36.70 2.56
CA ASP A 265 20.04 -36.32 1.21
C ASP A 265 21.47 -35.76 1.23
N PRO A 266 22.43 -36.37 0.52
CA PRO A 266 23.84 -35.91 0.51
C PRO A 266 24.00 -34.46 -0.02
N TYR A 267 23.04 -33.97 -0.76
CA TYR A 267 23.04 -32.61 -1.33
C TYR A 267 22.15 -31.65 -0.54
N GLY A 268 21.47 -32.13 0.50
CA GLY A 268 20.60 -31.33 1.35
C GLY A 268 21.37 -30.38 2.27
N LEU A 269 20.82 -29.23 2.53
CA LEU A 269 21.31 -28.30 3.55
C LEU A 269 20.66 -28.66 4.89
N TYR A 270 21.46 -28.83 5.94
CA TYR A 270 20.98 -29.19 7.26
C TYR A 270 21.50 -28.25 8.33
N LEU A 271 20.62 -27.97 9.31
CA LEU A 271 20.96 -27.27 10.54
C LEU A 271 21.02 -28.27 11.69
N ASP A 272 22.20 -28.57 12.14
CA ASP A 272 22.44 -29.49 13.26
C ASP A 272 22.74 -28.68 14.54
N VAL A 273 21.83 -28.77 15.52
CA VAL A 273 22.01 -28.15 16.83
C VAL A 273 22.13 -29.25 17.88
N PRO A 274 23.19 -29.27 18.70
CA PRO A 274 23.37 -30.29 19.74
C PRO A 274 22.14 -30.41 20.67
N GLY A 275 21.63 -31.62 20.83
CA GLY A 275 20.45 -31.90 21.68
C GLY A 275 19.10 -31.56 21.06
N ARG A 276 19.07 -31.25 19.78
CA ARG A 276 17.82 -31.04 19.02
C ARG A 276 17.76 -31.94 17.79
N PRO A 277 16.57 -32.23 17.25
CA PRO A 277 16.42 -32.85 15.95
C PRO A 277 17.19 -32.05 14.88
N SER A 278 17.78 -32.73 13.91
CA SER A 278 18.34 -32.10 12.72
C SER A 278 17.20 -31.47 11.91
N ARG A 279 17.44 -30.30 11.32
CA ARG A 279 16.47 -29.62 10.45
C ARG A 279 17.01 -29.50 9.04
N ARG A 280 16.22 -29.86 8.06
CA ARG A 280 16.52 -29.63 6.66
C ARG A 280 16.06 -28.23 6.24
N LEU A 281 16.90 -27.51 5.49
CA LEU A 281 16.55 -26.24 4.88
C LEU A 281 16.01 -26.49 3.47
N HIS A 282 14.81 -26.02 3.23
CA HIS A 282 14.23 -25.91 1.90
C HIS A 282 14.28 -24.45 1.47
N ILE A 283 14.90 -24.20 0.31
CA ILE A 283 14.94 -22.86 -0.28
C ILE A 283 14.03 -22.87 -1.50
N ASP A 284 12.97 -22.13 -1.43
CA ASP A 284 11.99 -21.97 -2.51
C ASP A 284 11.99 -20.53 -3.03
N GLN A 285 11.81 -20.38 -4.33
CA GLN A 285 11.66 -19.10 -5.01
C GLN A 285 10.35 -19.13 -5.78
N PRO A 286 9.28 -18.61 -5.18
CA PRO A 286 7.98 -18.56 -5.84
C PRO A 286 8.07 -17.88 -7.19
N THR A 287 7.46 -18.49 -8.22
CA THR A 287 7.37 -17.88 -9.53
C THR A 287 6.41 -16.68 -9.45
N ILE A 288 6.91 -15.51 -9.75
CA ILE A 288 6.15 -14.27 -9.73
C ILE A 288 5.83 -13.90 -11.18
N GLY A 289 4.53 -13.88 -11.51
CA GLY A 289 4.05 -13.47 -12.83
C GLY A 289 4.18 -11.96 -13.05
N GLU A 290 4.07 -11.57 -14.31
CA GLU A 290 3.88 -10.15 -14.63
C GLU A 290 2.53 -9.69 -14.12
N ALA A 291 2.53 -8.69 -13.25
CA ALA A 291 1.34 -8.10 -12.67
C ALA A 291 1.52 -6.58 -12.49
N ASN A 292 0.42 -5.86 -12.51
CA ASN A 292 0.41 -4.43 -12.23
C ASN A 292 -0.39 -4.21 -10.94
N ALA A 293 0.31 -3.93 -9.84
CA ALA A 293 -0.28 -3.80 -8.52
C ALA A 293 -1.43 -2.77 -8.46
N ILE A 294 -1.34 -1.64 -9.20
CA ILE A 294 -2.43 -0.64 -9.25
C ILE A 294 -3.64 -1.19 -10.04
N ALA A 295 -3.40 -1.91 -11.14
CA ALA A 295 -4.50 -2.54 -11.88
C ALA A 295 -5.18 -3.64 -11.06
N ASP A 296 -4.41 -4.44 -10.32
CA ASP A 296 -4.93 -5.47 -9.43
C ASP A 296 -5.73 -4.85 -8.27
N GLU A 297 -5.23 -3.79 -7.68
CA GLU A 297 -5.91 -3.03 -6.63
C GLU A 297 -7.27 -2.46 -7.11
N LEU A 298 -7.31 -1.86 -8.29
CA LEU A 298 -8.54 -1.36 -8.90
C LEU A 298 -9.50 -2.48 -9.30
N THR A 299 -8.99 -3.66 -9.66
CA THR A 299 -9.81 -4.86 -9.92
C THR A 299 -10.45 -5.36 -8.63
N HIS A 300 -9.71 -5.40 -7.53
CA HIS A 300 -10.23 -5.77 -6.21
C HIS A 300 -11.24 -4.74 -5.69
N PHE A 301 -11.00 -3.45 -5.92
CA PHE A 301 -11.97 -2.40 -5.60
C PHE A 301 -13.30 -2.62 -6.33
N HIS A 302 -13.26 -2.94 -7.64
CA HIS A 302 -14.47 -3.29 -8.39
C HIS A 302 -15.20 -4.49 -7.79
N ALA A 303 -14.47 -5.56 -7.44
CA ALA A 303 -15.05 -6.76 -6.84
C ALA A 303 -15.75 -6.44 -5.51
N ALA A 304 -15.18 -5.57 -4.70
CA ALA A 304 -15.81 -5.09 -3.46
C ALA A 304 -17.07 -4.24 -3.74
N CYS A 305 -17.02 -3.31 -4.69
CA CYS A 305 -18.16 -2.47 -5.06
C CYS A 305 -19.35 -3.28 -5.59
N THR A 306 -19.09 -4.39 -6.26
CA THR A 306 -20.11 -5.30 -6.81
C THR A 306 -20.53 -6.42 -5.86
N GLY A 307 -19.98 -6.48 -4.65
CA GLY A 307 -20.27 -7.51 -3.64
C GLY A 307 -19.73 -8.89 -3.97
N ASN A 308 -18.79 -9.01 -4.94
CA ASN A 308 -18.19 -10.28 -5.35
C ASN A 308 -17.01 -10.70 -4.44
N ALA A 309 -16.43 -9.76 -3.68
CA ALA A 309 -15.36 -10.01 -2.71
C ALA A 309 -15.40 -8.97 -1.59
N PRO A 310 -14.81 -9.25 -0.42
CA PRO A 310 -14.61 -8.24 0.61
C PRO A 310 -13.61 -7.17 0.13
N CYS A 311 -13.71 -5.95 0.69
CA CYS A 311 -12.72 -4.91 0.47
C CYS A 311 -11.36 -5.34 1.04
N GLN A 312 -10.31 -5.33 0.21
CA GLN A 312 -8.98 -5.83 0.60
C GLN A 312 -8.23 -4.82 1.49
N VAL A 313 -8.49 -3.54 1.31
CA VAL A 313 -7.91 -2.46 2.12
C VAL A 313 -9.05 -1.54 2.55
N PRO A 314 -9.84 -1.95 3.56
CA PRO A 314 -10.96 -1.15 4.05
C PRO A 314 -10.46 0.16 4.67
N LEU A 315 -11.38 1.11 4.83
CA LEU A 315 -11.09 2.43 5.38
C LEU A 315 -10.38 2.36 6.73
N GLU A 316 -10.77 1.42 7.57
CA GLU A 316 -10.20 1.18 8.91
C GLU A 316 -8.71 0.86 8.86
N ASP A 317 -8.27 0.05 7.90
CA ASP A 317 -6.86 -0.32 7.73
C ASP A 317 -6.03 0.92 7.36
N GLY A 318 -6.54 1.75 6.43
CA GLY A 318 -5.87 3.00 6.05
C GLY A 318 -5.79 4.00 7.20
N ILE A 319 -6.82 4.05 8.06
CA ILE A 319 -6.84 4.90 9.26
C ILE A 319 -5.85 4.38 10.30
N GLU A 320 -5.78 3.08 10.52
CA GLU A 320 -4.83 2.50 11.45
C GLU A 320 -3.38 2.72 10.99
N ALA A 321 -3.11 2.57 9.70
CA ALA A 321 -1.79 2.89 9.14
C ALA A 321 -1.43 4.37 9.34
N LEU A 322 -2.37 5.30 9.15
CA LEU A 322 -2.19 6.72 9.42
C LEU A 322 -1.94 6.99 10.90
N ARG A 323 -2.73 6.36 11.80
CA ARG A 323 -2.58 6.50 13.26
C ARG A 323 -1.18 6.09 13.71
N ILE A 324 -0.69 4.95 13.27
CA ILE A 324 0.65 4.47 13.62
C ILE A 324 1.73 5.36 12.99
N ALA A 325 1.55 5.83 11.76
CA ALA A 325 2.47 6.77 11.14
C ALA A 325 2.56 8.09 11.91
N GLN A 326 1.43 8.60 12.43
CA GLN A 326 1.41 9.79 13.29
C GLN A 326 2.13 9.54 14.61
N GLU A 327 1.90 8.40 15.26
CA GLU A 327 2.60 8.01 16.49
C GLU A 327 4.12 7.90 16.30
N VAL A 328 4.56 7.40 15.15
CA VAL A 328 5.98 7.39 14.74
C VAL A 328 6.53 8.83 14.67
N LEU A 329 5.79 9.74 14.03
CA LEU A 329 6.20 11.15 13.94
C LEU A 329 6.29 11.81 15.30
N ASP A 330 5.32 11.60 16.18
CA ASP A 330 5.30 12.13 17.55
C ASP A 330 6.49 11.62 18.37
N CYS A 331 6.85 10.35 18.24
CA CYS A 331 8.05 9.79 18.86
C CYS A 331 9.33 10.46 18.35
N ILE A 332 9.45 10.70 17.03
CA ILE A 332 10.61 11.38 16.44
C ILE A 332 10.71 12.82 16.95
N GLU A 333 9.61 13.57 16.93
CA GLU A 333 9.60 14.95 17.44
C GLU A 333 10.02 15.05 18.91
N ASN A 334 9.53 14.15 19.75
CA ASN A 334 9.90 14.10 21.16
C ASN A 334 11.38 13.78 21.36
N SER A 335 11.95 12.91 20.52
CA SER A 335 13.38 12.57 20.58
C SER A 335 14.29 13.71 20.13
N LEU A 336 13.81 14.59 19.22
CA LEU A 336 14.58 15.75 18.77
C LEU A 336 14.55 16.92 19.75
N LYS A 337 13.59 16.96 20.68
CA LYS A 337 13.45 17.98 21.72
C LYS A 337 14.21 17.65 23.03
N SER A 338 14.63 16.39 23.18
CA SER A 338 15.39 15.88 24.32
C SER A 338 16.90 15.95 24.10
#